data_a3aa0f1b4324c5eaf1127c3d948e43af
#
_entry.id   a3aa0f1b4324c5eaf1127c3d948e43af
#
_cell.length_a   1.000
_cell.length_b   1.000
_cell.length_c   1.000
_cell.angle_alpha   90.00
_cell.angle_beta   90.00
_cell.angle_gamma   90.00
#
_symmetry.space_group_name_H-M   'P 1'
#
loop_
_entity.id
_entity.type
_entity.pdbx_description
1 polymer ?
#
loop_
_entity_poly.entity_id
_entity_poly.type
_entity_poly.pdbx_seq_one_letter_code
_entity_poly.pdbx_strand_id
1 'polypeptide(L)'
;MTTLSKILDKHLNPCKEQEKKPDYVSAILVCAGNSTRMALGKSKQFIDLFGKPAVYYSLLAFQQSVSVREIVIVCRKEDKAEFQKIVAEYNFSKVTSIVEGGETRSISVKNGISAVSEYGTCGAFHAGARCLITTEEIEKVVLSGLLTGASALGVAVKDTIKVVDENGVIVDTPDRSTLRAVQTPQVFSKNKYEKYLAMAQSDAVDFTDDCKLFEYCGDKVTIVEGLYTNIKLTTQDDILLAKSILESRGVK
;
A
#
# COMPACT_ATOMS: atom_id res chain seq x y z
N MET A 1 -5.88 -33.27 -47.97
CA MET A 1 -5.59 -33.22 -46.51
C MET A 1 -6.84 -33.66 -45.79
N THR A 2 -6.86 -34.88 -45.30
CA THR A 2 -8.01 -35.58 -44.80
C THR A 2 -8.47 -35.12 -43.43
N THR A 3 -9.77 -35.18 -43.15
CA THR A 3 -10.46 -34.81 -41.90
C THR A 3 -9.79 -35.43 -40.65
N LEU A 4 -9.14 -36.58 -40.80
CA LEU A 4 -8.36 -37.25 -39.73
C LEU A 4 -7.13 -36.46 -39.27
N SER A 5 -6.44 -35.78 -40.17
CA SER A 5 -5.24 -34.94 -39.84
C SER A 5 -5.65 -33.77 -38.95
N LYS A 6 -6.80 -33.15 -39.18
CA LYS A 6 -7.34 -32.05 -38.35
C LYS A 6 -7.80 -32.48 -36.96
N ILE A 7 -8.26 -33.74 -36.81
CA ILE A 7 -8.69 -34.31 -35.55
C ILE A 7 -7.48 -34.70 -34.68
N LEU A 8 -6.43 -35.25 -35.32
CA LEU A 8 -5.16 -35.59 -34.64
C LEU A 8 -4.42 -34.35 -34.17
N ASP A 9 -4.37 -33.28 -34.97
CA ASP A 9 -3.75 -31.99 -34.55
C ASP A 9 -4.48 -31.35 -33.35
N LYS A 10 -5.78 -31.59 -33.21
CA LYS A 10 -6.56 -31.07 -32.09
C LYS A 10 -6.37 -31.86 -30.79
N HIS A 11 -5.90 -33.11 -30.88
CA HIS A 11 -5.67 -33.99 -29.71
C HIS A 11 -4.20 -34.12 -29.33
N LEU A 12 -3.26 -33.76 -30.23
CA LEU A 12 -1.82 -33.81 -29.98
C LEU A 12 -1.23 -32.42 -29.61
N ASN A 13 -1.97 -31.34 -29.77
CA ASN A 13 -1.69 -30.05 -29.17
C ASN A 13 -2.72 -29.85 -28.05
N PRO A 14 -2.42 -30.30 -26.81
CA PRO A 14 -3.14 -29.78 -25.67
C PRO A 14 -2.99 -28.26 -25.76
N CYS A 15 -4.06 -27.51 -25.63
CA CYS A 15 -4.05 -26.06 -25.52
C CYS A 15 -2.76 -25.68 -24.82
N LYS A 16 -1.94 -24.84 -25.46
CA LYS A 16 -0.94 -24.04 -24.74
C LYS A 16 -1.78 -23.32 -23.70
N GLU A 17 -1.94 -23.90 -22.52
CA GLU A 17 -2.23 -23.12 -21.33
C GLU A 17 -1.23 -21.99 -21.42
N GLN A 18 -1.73 -20.80 -21.67
CA GLN A 18 -0.91 -19.60 -21.50
C GLN A 18 -0.41 -19.77 -20.07
N GLU A 19 0.87 -20.08 -19.91
CA GLU A 19 1.50 -20.12 -18.60
C GLU A 19 1.08 -18.84 -17.92
N LYS A 20 0.19 -18.97 -16.94
CA LYS A 20 -0.31 -17.85 -16.17
C LYS A 20 0.92 -17.24 -15.56
N LYS A 21 1.39 -16.10 -16.09
CA LYS A 21 2.55 -15.40 -15.54
C LYS A 21 2.31 -15.33 -14.04
N PRO A 22 3.28 -15.73 -13.20
CA PRO A 22 3.08 -15.70 -11.75
C PRO A 22 2.65 -14.30 -11.35
N ASP A 23 1.67 -14.20 -10.46
CA ASP A 23 1.17 -12.92 -9.97
C ASP A 23 2.34 -12.12 -9.39
N TYR A 24 2.61 -10.96 -9.97
CA TYR A 24 3.73 -10.10 -9.64
C TYR A 24 3.21 -8.90 -8.85
N VAL A 25 3.53 -8.83 -7.57
CA VAL A 25 3.08 -7.76 -6.69
C VAL A 25 4.14 -6.70 -6.54
N SER A 26 3.78 -5.46 -6.86
CA SER A 26 4.62 -4.27 -6.75
C SER A 26 4.16 -3.46 -5.55
N ALA A 27 5.04 -3.19 -4.60
CA ALA A 27 4.75 -2.29 -3.50
C ALA A 27 4.98 -0.83 -3.94
N ILE A 28 4.00 0.03 -3.68
CA ILE A 28 4.09 1.47 -3.92
C ILE A 28 4.10 2.17 -2.57
N LEU A 29 5.27 2.62 -2.11
CA LEU A 29 5.44 3.34 -0.85
C LEU A 29 5.21 4.83 -1.07
N VAL A 30 4.07 5.34 -0.63
CA VAL A 30 3.69 6.75 -0.78
C VAL A 30 4.27 7.57 0.37
N CYS A 31 5.34 8.29 0.08
CA CYS A 31 6.15 9.10 1.00
C CYS A 31 6.09 10.61 0.72
N ALA A 32 5.33 11.05 -0.29
CA ALA A 32 5.30 12.45 -0.75
C ALA A 32 4.42 13.40 0.10
N GLY A 33 3.78 12.91 1.17
CA GLY A 33 2.90 13.74 1.99
C GLY A 33 3.65 14.81 2.80
N ASN A 34 3.07 16.03 2.87
CA ASN A 34 3.57 17.12 3.68
C ASN A 34 3.44 16.80 5.18
N SER A 35 4.55 16.72 5.90
CA SER A 35 4.60 16.37 7.33
C SER A 35 4.25 17.55 8.25
N THR A 36 3.30 18.41 7.87
CA THR A 36 2.98 19.69 8.53
C THR A 36 2.62 19.56 10.01
N ARG A 37 1.94 18.48 10.40
CA ARG A 37 1.51 18.22 11.78
C ARG A 37 2.63 17.86 12.75
N MET A 38 3.80 17.50 12.28
CA MET A 38 4.93 17.10 13.14
C MET A 38 5.91 18.23 13.42
N ALA A 39 5.83 19.37 12.72
CA ALA A 39 6.64 20.58 12.90
C ALA A 39 8.19 20.34 13.04
N LEU A 40 8.71 19.22 12.51
CA LEU A 40 10.11 18.80 12.71
C LEU A 40 11.07 19.33 11.66
N GLY A 41 10.62 20.13 10.68
CA GLY A 41 11.45 20.63 9.57
C GLY A 41 12.02 19.55 8.63
N LYS A 42 11.79 18.28 8.95
CA LYS A 42 12.20 17.10 8.13
C LYS A 42 11.01 16.21 7.81
N SER A 43 11.15 15.45 6.73
CA SER A 43 10.17 14.43 6.37
C SER A 43 10.11 13.35 7.46
N LYS A 44 8.89 12.98 7.89
CA LYS A 44 8.68 11.98 8.94
C LYS A 44 9.24 10.59 8.60
N GLN A 45 9.51 10.32 7.34
CA GLN A 45 10.15 9.09 6.87
C GLN A 45 11.60 8.97 7.35
N PHE A 46 12.23 10.11 7.69
CA PHE A 46 13.63 10.18 8.13
C PHE A 46 13.79 10.40 9.64
N ILE A 47 12.71 10.27 10.40
CA ILE A 47 12.78 10.30 11.87
C ILE A 47 13.64 9.14 12.33
N ASP A 48 14.59 9.43 13.23
CA ASP A 48 15.44 8.39 13.83
C ASP A 48 14.65 7.52 14.80
N LEU A 49 14.69 6.22 14.52
CA LEU A 49 14.18 5.16 15.38
C LEU A 49 15.32 4.15 15.59
N PHE A 50 16.02 4.24 16.71
CA PHE A 50 17.17 3.36 17.04
C PHE A 50 18.29 3.38 15.97
N GLY A 51 18.72 4.56 15.57
CA GLY A 51 19.80 4.74 14.59
C GLY A 51 19.42 4.42 13.16
N LYS A 52 18.13 4.19 12.87
CA LYS A 52 17.61 3.93 11.54
C LYS A 52 16.51 4.93 11.19
N PRO A 53 16.42 5.41 9.93
CA PRO A 53 15.28 6.23 9.52
C PRO A 53 13.99 5.42 9.58
N ALA A 54 12.87 6.03 9.97
CA ALA A 54 11.60 5.33 10.15
C ALA A 54 11.20 4.50 8.91
N VAL A 55 11.43 4.99 7.70
CA VAL A 55 11.12 4.26 6.45
C VAL A 55 11.92 2.97 6.29
N TYR A 56 13.08 2.85 6.95
CA TYR A 56 13.89 1.64 6.91
C TYR A 56 13.09 0.39 7.30
N TYR A 57 12.28 0.49 8.35
CA TYR A 57 11.53 -0.66 8.86
C TYR A 57 10.45 -1.14 7.89
N SER A 58 9.72 -0.23 7.24
CA SER A 58 8.77 -0.63 6.19
C SER A 58 9.48 -1.17 4.95
N LEU A 59 10.56 -0.54 4.51
CA LEU A 59 11.36 -1.06 3.38
C LEU A 59 11.89 -2.46 3.68
N LEU A 60 12.38 -2.71 4.91
CA LEU A 60 12.86 -4.03 5.32
C LEU A 60 11.73 -5.08 5.27
N ALA A 61 10.55 -4.76 5.79
CA ALA A 61 9.41 -5.68 5.76
C ALA A 61 8.99 -6.04 4.32
N PHE A 62 8.94 -5.07 3.41
CA PHE A 62 8.65 -5.31 1.99
C PHE A 62 9.80 -6.04 1.27
N GLN A 63 11.05 -5.75 1.60
CA GLN A 63 12.22 -6.45 1.08
C GLN A 63 12.21 -7.93 1.46
N GLN A 64 11.78 -8.27 2.67
CA GLN A 64 11.70 -9.64 3.19
C GLN A 64 10.45 -10.41 2.71
N SER A 65 9.41 -9.71 2.28
CA SER A 65 8.18 -10.33 1.76
C SER A 65 8.47 -11.21 0.54
N VAL A 66 7.98 -12.44 0.53
CA VAL A 66 8.15 -13.35 -0.62
C VAL A 66 7.16 -13.04 -1.74
N SER A 67 6.02 -12.43 -1.41
CA SER A 67 4.98 -12.06 -2.37
C SER A 67 5.30 -10.78 -3.13
N VAL A 68 6.09 -9.87 -2.55
CA VAL A 68 6.47 -8.60 -3.20
C VAL A 68 7.75 -8.78 -4.01
N ARG A 69 7.71 -8.40 -5.29
CA ARG A 69 8.84 -8.56 -6.22
C ARG A 69 9.58 -7.27 -6.49
N GLU A 70 8.88 -6.14 -6.43
CA GLU A 70 9.49 -4.82 -6.60
C GLU A 70 8.89 -3.80 -5.64
N ILE A 71 9.62 -2.72 -5.39
CA ILE A 71 9.23 -1.60 -4.56
C ILE A 71 9.44 -0.32 -5.36
N VAL A 72 8.42 0.49 -5.49
CA VAL A 72 8.47 1.85 -6.02
C VAL A 72 8.28 2.83 -4.87
N ILE A 73 9.21 3.75 -4.69
CA ILE A 73 9.09 4.81 -3.69
C ILE A 73 8.61 6.07 -4.37
N VAL A 74 7.52 6.65 -3.85
CA VAL A 74 6.99 7.94 -4.30
C VAL A 74 7.28 8.97 -3.22
N CYS A 75 8.14 9.93 -3.50
CA CYS A 75 8.59 10.91 -2.50
C CYS A 75 8.55 12.35 -3.05
N ARG A 76 8.79 13.32 -2.19
CA ARG A 76 8.98 14.70 -2.61
C ARG A 76 10.31 14.83 -3.35
N LYS A 77 10.42 15.80 -4.23
CA LYS A 77 11.62 16.05 -5.04
C LYS A 77 12.86 16.22 -4.15
N GLU A 78 12.75 17.01 -3.10
CA GLU A 78 13.83 17.28 -2.14
C GLU A 78 14.27 16.07 -1.32
N ASP A 79 13.40 15.07 -1.16
CA ASP A 79 13.69 13.85 -0.38
C ASP A 79 14.36 12.75 -1.22
N LYS A 80 14.38 12.89 -2.56
CA LYS A 80 14.81 11.82 -3.48
C LYS A 80 16.25 11.37 -3.24
N ALA A 81 17.16 12.31 -3.04
CA ALA A 81 18.56 12.01 -2.79
C ALA A 81 18.77 11.22 -1.48
N GLU A 82 18.00 11.54 -0.44
CA GLU A 82 18.08 10.83 0.84
C GLU A 82 17.52 9.41 0.72
N PHE A 83 16.41 9.21 -0.02
CA PHE A 83 15.91 7.86 -0.33
C PHE A 83 16.93 7.03 -1.12
N GLN A 84 17.60 7.61 -2.12
CA GLN A 84 18.65 6.91 -2.88
C GLN A 84 19.80 6.46 -1.97
N LYS A 85 20.23 7.31 -1.04
CA LYS A 85 21.25 6.99 -0.04
C LYS A 85 20.81 5.83 0.86
N ILE A 86 19.59 5.89 1.42
CA ILE A 86 19.03 4.82 2.27
C ILE A 86 18.96 3.50 1.51
N VAL A 87 18.48 3.51 0.28
CA VAL A 87 18.36 2.30 -0.55
C VAL A 87 19.72 1.66 -0.79
N ALA A 88 20.75 2.47 -1.08
CA ALA A 88 22.12 2.00 -1.31
C ALA A 88 22.77 1.51 0.01
N GLU A 89 22.65 2.26 1.09
CA GLU A 89 23.25 1.95 2.39
C GLU A 89 22.77 0.62 2.96
N TYR A 90 21.44 0.36 2.86
CA TYR A 90 20.82 -0.86 3.41
C TYR A 90 20.57 -1.95 2.38
N ASN A 91 21.06 -1.77 1.13
CA ASN A 91 20.96 -2.74 0.04
C ASN A 91 19.53 -3.23 -0.21
N PHE A 92 18.57 -2.31 -0.32
CA PHE A 92 17.18 -2.63 -0.65
C PHE A 92 17.03 -2.98 -2.13
N SER A 93 17.42 -4.19 -2.50
CA SER A 93 17.53 -4.65 -3.89
C SER A 93 16.20 -4.73 -4.64
N LYS A 94 15.06 -4.80 -3.95
CA LYS A 94 13.73 -4.75 -4.56
C LYS A 94 13.28 -3.34 -4.93
N VAL A 95 13.98 -2.29 -4.48
CA VAL A 95 13.63 -0.92 -4.89
C VAL A 95 14.12 -0.69 -6.31
N THR A 96 13.18 -0.67 -7.26
CA THR A 96 13.45 -0.49 -8.69
C THR A 96 13.34 0.96 -9.14
N SER A 97 12.54 1.76 -8.44
CA SER A 97 12.26 3.15 -8.83
C SER A 97 12.02 4.05 -7.63
N ILE A 98 12.53 5.29 -7.73
CA ILE A 98 12.22 6.39 -6.81
C ILE A 98 11.70 7.54 -7.66
N VAL A 99 10.40 7.83 -7.56
CA VAL A 99 9.70 8.82 -8.38
C VAL A 99 9.18 9.97 -7.55
N GLU A 100 8.98 11.10 -8.20
CA GLU A 100 8.40 12.28 -7.56
C GLU A 100 6.89 12.13 -7.43
N GLY A 101 6.33 12.49 -6.27
CA GLY A 101 4.91 12.64 -6.06
C GLY A 101 4.37 13.89 -6.75
N GLY A 102 3.06 14.03 -6.72
CA GLY A 102 2.35 15.21 -7.24
C GLY A 102 1.75 16.04 -6.11
N GLU A 103 1.01 17.07 -6.51
CA GLU A 103 0.34 18.01 -5.59
C GLU A 103 -0.74 17.31 -4.75
N THR A 104 -1.38 16.27 -5.28
CA THR A 104 -2.39 15.49 -4.58
C THR A 104 -1.92 14.05 -4.32
N ARG A 105 -2.63 13.36 -3.41
CA ARG A 105 -2.40 11.95 -3.17
C ARG A 105 -2.64 11.12 -4.44
N SER A 106 -3.71 11.39 -5.16
CA SER A 106 -4.07 10.68 -6.39
C SER A 106 -2.99 10.81 -7.47
N ILE A 107 -2.42 12.00 -7.65
CA ILE A 107 -1.31 12.22 -8.60
C ILE A 107 -0.06 11.46 -8.14
N SER A 108 0.25 11.49 -6.84
CA SER A 108 1.40 10.75 -6.29
C SER A 108 1.27 9.25 -6.54
N VAL A 109 0.09 8.69 -6.30
CA VAL A 109 -0.18 7.25 -6.54
C VAL A 109 -0.12 6.93 -8.05
N LYS A 110 -0.66 7.80 -8.92
CA LYS A 110 -0.54 7.65 -10.37
C LYS A 110 0.91 7.58 -10.83
N ASN A 111 1.75 8.48 -10.33
CA ASN A 111 3.18 8.48 -10.65
C ASN A 111 3.85 7.17 -10.19
N GLY A 112 3.49 6.67 -9.01
CA GLY A 112 3.97 5.40 -8.48
C GLY A 112 3.58 4.21 -9.35
N ILE A 113 2.30 4.10 -9.71
CA ILE A 113 1.79 3.01 -10.56
C ILE A 113 2.43 3.03 -11.96
N SER A 114 2.63 4.23 -12.53
CA SER A 114 3.27 4.37 -13.84
C SER A 114 4.74 3.95 -13.85
N ALA A 115 5.38 3.89 -12.69
CA ALA A 115 6.77 3.43 -12.53
C ALA A 115 6.90 1.93 -12.20
N VAL A 116 5.77 1.24 -12.00
CA VAL A 116 5.73 -0.22 -11.82
C VAL A 116 6.10 -0.90 -13.13
N SER A 117 6.90 -1.96 -13.06
CA SER A 117 7.30 -2.73 -14.24
C SER A 117 6.09 -3.31 -14.98
N GLU A 118 6.28 -3.68 -16.25
CA GLU A 118 5.24 -4.33 -17.07
C GLU A 118 4.78 -5.69 -16.50
N TYR A 119 5.59 -6.30 -15.64
CA TYR A 119 5.28 -7.57 -14.99
C TYR A 119 4.36 -7.42 -13.78
N GLY A 120 4.22 -6.21 -13.22
CA GLY A 120 3.35 -5.95 -12.08
C GLY A 120 1.88 -6.15 -12.42
N THR A 121 1.24 -7.14 -11.79
CA THR A 121 -0.20 -7.44 -11.96
C THR A 121 -1.05 -6.87 -10.84
N CYS A 122 -0.46 -6.70 -9.65
CA CYS A 122 -1.10 -6.13 -8.46
C CYS A 122 -0.22 -5.05 -7.84
N GLY A 123 -0.85 -3.99 -7.34
CA GLY A 123 -0.21 -2.94 -6.55
C GLY A 123 -0.55 -3.08 -5.06
N ALA A 124 0.47 -3.06 -4.20
CA ALA A 124 0.34 -2.95 -2.74
C ALA A 124 0.68 -1.52 -2.32
N PHE A 125 -0.33 -0.70 -2.09
CA PHE A 125 -0.18 0.73 -1.75
C PHE A 125 0.03 0.92 -0.27
N HIS A 126 1.17 1.46 0.11
CA HIS A 126 1.52 1.63 1.52
C HIS A 126 1.89 3.07 1.86
N ALA A 127 1.32 3.59 2.94
CA ALA A 127 1.70 4.89 3.47
C ALA A 127 3.07 4.78 4.14
N GLY A 128 4.11 5.46 3.63
CA GLY A 128 5.47 5.42 4.20
C GLY A 128 5.57 5.92 5.65
N ALA A 129 4.50 6.50 6.17
CA ALA A 129 4.35 6.85 7.59
C ALA A 129 3.95 5.68 8.50
N ARG A 130 3.61 4.49 7.96
CA ARG A 130 3.35 3.26 8.72
C ARG A 130 4.60 2.39 8.73
N CYS A 131 5.61 2.85 9.41
CA CYS A 131 6.91 2.19 9.42
C CYS A 131 6.94 0.84 10.17
N LEU A 132 5.91 0.49 10.92
CA LEU A 132 5.89 -0.71 11.78
C LEU A 132 5.12 -1.88 11.19
N ILE A 133 4.79 -1.83 9.90
CA ILE A 133 4.20 -2.97 9.17
C ILE A 133 5.11 -4.20 9.29
N THR A 134 4.53 -5.37 9.43
CA THR A 134 5.28 -6.64 9.48
C THR A 134 5.18 -7.38 8.14
N THR A 135 6.17 -8.22 7.85
CA THR A 135 6.15 -9.08 6.67
C THR A 135 4.92 -9.99 6.67
N GLU A 136 4.50 -10.50 7.83
CA GLU A 136 3.32 -11.35 7.97
C GLU A 136 2.03 -10.62 7.58
N GLU A 137 1.85 -9.35 8.00
CA GLU A 137 0.71 -8.55 7.59
C GLU A 137 0.71 -8.29 6.07
N ILE A 138 1.89 -8.04 5.48
CA ILE A 138 2.04 -7.88 4.03
C ILE A 138 1.59 -9.15 3.30
N GLU A 139 2.07 -10.33 3.71
CA GLU A 139 1.70 -11.60 3.09
C GLU A 139 0.19 -11.86 3.17
N LYS A 140 -0.43 -11.64 4.32
CA LYS A 140 -1.87 -11.84 4.53
C LYS A 140 -2.72 -10.95 3.60
N VAL A 141 -2.42 -9.66 3.54
CA VAL A 141 -3.21 -8.74 2.73
C VAL A 141 -2.95 -8.93 1.23
N VAL A 142 -1.72 -9.26 0.84
CA VAL A 142 -1.38 -9.58 -0.56
C VAL A 142 -2.14 -10.83 -1.01
N LEU A 143 -2.10 -11.92 -0.23
CA LEU A 143 -2.83 -13.13 -0.56
C LEU A 143 -4.33 -12.86 -0.73
N SER A 144 -4.93 -12.10 0.18
CA SER A 144 -6.34 -11.70 0.08
C SER A 144 -6.61 -10.89 -1.20
N GLY A 145 -5.76 -9.90 -1.51
CA GLY A 145 -5.89 -9.07 -2.72
C GLY A 145 -5.78 -9.87 -4.02
N LEU A 146 -4.87 -10.85 -4.07
CA LEU A 146 -4.74 -11.76 -5.21
C LEU A 146 -5.98 -12.64 -5.40
N LEU A 147 -6.61 -13.07 -4.31
CA LEU A 147 -7.81 -13.92 -4.35
C LEU A 147 -9.10 -13.13 -4.65
N THR A 148 -9.25 -11.93 -4.11
CA THR A 148 -10.50 -11.15 -4.16
C THR A 148 -10.46 -10.00 -5.16
N GLY A 149 -9.27 -9.64 -5.64
CA GLY A 149 -9.04 -8.51 -6.55
C GLY A 149 -8.85 -7.16 -5.84
N ALA A 150 -9.27 -7.03 -4.57
CA ALA A 150 -9.08 -5.84 -3.75
C ALA A 150 -9.12 -6.17 -2.26
N SER A 151 -8.12 -5.74 -1.50
CA SER A 151 -8.06 -5.93 -0.04
C SER A 151 -7.32 -4.80 0.67
N ALA A 152 -7.59 -4.63 1.95
CA ALA A 152 -6.91 -3.66 2.80
C ALA A 152 -6.73 -4.20 4.21
N LEU A 153 -5.65 -3.82 4.89
CA LEU A 153 -5.53 -4.04 6.32
C LEU A 153 -6.49 -3.12 7.11
N GLY A 154 -7.02 -3.62 8.19
CA GLY A 154 -7.83 -2.85 9.11
C GLY A 154 -7.94 -3.50 10.46
N VAL A 155 -8.18 -2.72 11.50
CA VAL A 155 -8.39 -3.19 12.88
C VAL A 155 -9.77 -2.83 13.38
N ALA A 156 -10.33 -3.61 14.29
CA ALA A 156 -11.58 -3.26 14.96
C ALA A 156 -11.42 -1.93 15.70
N VAL A 157 -12.46 -1.10 15.69
CA VAL A 157 -12.46 0.16 16.45
C VAL A 157 -12.64 -0.14 17.94
N LYS A 158 -11.76 0.40 18.79
CA LYS A 158 -11.81 0.20 20.24
C LYS A 158 -12.77 1.16 20.93
N ASP A 159 -12.74 2.42 20.52
CA ASP A 159 -13.54 3.48 21.12
C ASP A 159 -14.96 3.52 20.56
N THR A 160 -15.89 4.12 21.29
CA THR A 160 -17.22 4.42 20.78
C THR A 160 -17.12 5.59 19.80
N ILE A 161 -17.49 5.36 18.54
CA ILE A 161 -17.50 6.39 17.51
C ILE A 161 -18.83 7.13 17.54
N LYS A 162 -18.76 8.46 17.45
CA LYS A 162 -19.90 9.35 17.32
C LYS A 162 -19.85 10.07 15.98
N VAL A 163 -20.99 10.15 15.31
CA VAL A 163 -21.18 11.08 14.21
C VAL A 163 -21.67 12.39 14.81
N VAL A 164 -21.06 13.50 14.41
CA VAL A 164 -21.42 14.84 14.92
C VAL A 164 -21.81 15.74 13.76
N ASP A 165 -22.65 16.72 14.02
CA ASP A 165 -22.97 17.80 13.08
C ASP A 165 -21.87 18.88 13.07
N GLU A 166 -22.09 19.96 12.30
CA GLU A 166 -21.16 21.09 12.16
C GLU A 166 -20.89 21.85 13.48
N ASN A 167 -21.79 21.74 14.46
CA ASN A 167 -21.69 22.38 15.79
C ASN A 167 -21.06 21.45 16.83
N GLY A 168 -20.67 20.22 16.46
CA GLY A 168 -20.10 19.22 17.36
C GLY A 168 -21.14 18.48 18.19
N VAL A 169 -22.44 18.59 17.85
CA VAL A 169 -23.51 17.86 18.53
C VAL A 169 -23.61 16.44 17.99
N ILE A 170 -23.70 15.45 18.86
CA ILE A 170 -23.83 14.03 18.49
C ILE A 170 -25.17 13.81 17.78
N VAL A 171 -25.14 13.29 16.57
CA VAL A 171 -26.31 12.96 15.75
C VAL A 171 -26.51 11.46 15.57
N ASP A 172 -25.45 10.64 15.69
CA ASP A 172 -25.53 9.19 15.56
C ASP A 172 -24.42 8.48 16.32
N THR A 173 -24.62 7.19 16.60
CA THR A 173 -23.64 6.29 17.22
C THR A 173 -23.65 4.97 16.45
N PRO A 174 -22.78 4.82 15.43
CA PRO A 174 -22.72 3.61 14.64
C PRO A 174 -22.38 2.37 15.47
N ASP A 175 -22.90 1.21 15.07
CA ASP A 175 -22.52 -0.08 15.67
C ASP A 175 -21.03 -0.34 15.47
N ARG A 176 -20.26 -0.27 16.56
CA ARG A 176 -18.82 -0.46 16.56
C ARG A 176 -18.40 -1.82 15.99
N SER A 177 -19.22 -2.86 16.10
CA SER A 177 -18.91 -4.19 15.58
C SER A 177 -18.72 -4.20 14.06
N THR A 178 -19.36 -3.29 13.35
CA THR A 178 -19.30 -3.12 11.89
C THR A 178 -18.16 -2.20 11.43
N LEU A 179 -17.52 -1.47 12.36
CA LEU A 179 -16.50 -0.48 12.01
C LEU A 179 -15.09 -1.07 12.00
N ARG A 180 -14.30 -0.62 11.05
CA ARG A 180 -12.86 -0.91 10.97
C ARG A 180 -12.07 0.38 10.74
N ALA A 181 -11.00 0.56 11.52
CA ALA A 181 -9.99 1.59 11.24
C ALA A 181 -9.05 1.04 10.15
N VAL A 182 -9.21 1.57 8.94
CA VAL A 182 -8.45 1.09 7.77
C VAL A 182 -6.99 1.49 7.86
N GLN A 183 -6.13 0.55 7.52
CA GLN A 183 -4.68 0.71 7.50
C GLN A 183 -4.16 0.52 6.07
N THR A 184 -2.84 0.47 5.93
CA THR A 184 -2.14 0.06 4.71
C THR A 184 -1.11 -1.02 5.04
N PRO A 185 -0.75 -1.92 4.10
CA PRO A 185 -1.03 -1.87 2.66
C PRO A 185 -2.50 -2.08 2.29
N GLN A 186 -2.88 -1.46 1.16
CA GLN A 186 -4.11 -1.72 0.43
C GLN A 186 -3.69 -2.34 -0.91
N VAL A 187 -4.26 -3.48 -1.27
CA VAL A 187 -3.81 -4.27 -2.43
C VAL A 187 -4.90 -4.34 -3.47
N PHE A 188 -4.54 -4.00 -4.71
CA PHE A 188 -5.49 -3.95 -5.82
C PHE A 188 -4.89 -4.49 -7.11
N SER A 189 -5.73 -5.06 -7.98
CA SER A 189 -5.38 -5.34 -9.36
C SER A 189 -4.94 -4.06 -10.06
N LYS A 190 -3.74 -4.04 -10.66
CA LYS A 190 -3.16 -2.88 -11.35
C LYS A 190 -4.09 -2.38 -12.47
N ASN A 191 -4.56 -3.29 -13.32
CA ASN A 191 -5.42 -2.94 -14.45
C ASN A 191 -6.74 -2.29 -14.00
N LYS A 192 -7.38 -2.82 -12.94
CA LYS A 192 -8.58 -2.20 -12.37
C LYS A 192 -8.27 -0.84 -11.78
N TYR A 193 -7.17 -0.72 -11.04
CA TYR A 193 -6.78 0.53 -10.42
C TYR A 193 -6.56 1.64 -11.45
N GLU A 194 -5.78 1.37 -12.52
CA GLU A 194 -5.54 2.33 -13.59
C GLU A 194 -6.84 2.78 -14.28
N LYS A 195 -7.73 1.82 -14.57
CA LYS A 195 -9.05 2.11 -15.14
C LYS A 195 -9.90 3.00 -14.23
N TYR A 196 -9.98 2.67 -12.95
CA TYR A 196 -10.81 3.40 -11.98
C TYR A 196 -10.25 4.79 -11.68
N LEU A 197 -8.92 4.91 -11.63
CA LEU A 197 -8.27 6.21 -11.48
C LEU A 197 -8.57 7.13 -12.66
N ALA A 198 -8.56 6.60 -13.90
CA ALA A 198 -8.94 7.37 -15.09
C ALA A 198 -10.41 7.81 -15.05
N MET A 199 -11.33 6.95 -14.60
CA MET A 199 -12.75 7.30 -14.42
C MET A 199 -12.91 8.40 -13.38
N ALA A 200 -12.30 8.27 -12.20
CA ALA A 200 -12.35 9.28 -11.14
C ALA A 200 -11.81 10.65 -11.58
N GLN A 201 -10.71 10.63 -12.35
CA GLN A 201 -10.14 11.86 -12.91
C GLN A 201 -11.09 12.52 -13.94
N SER A 202 -11.78 11.74 -14.77
CA SER A 202 -12.81 12.24 -15.70
C SER A 202 -13.97 12.89 -14.96
N ASP A 203 -14.37 12.31 -13.82
CA ASP A 203 -15.49 12.80 -13.01
C ASP A 203 -15.07 13.90 -12.02
N ALA A 204 -13.81 14.32 -12.04
CA ALA A 204 -13.21 15.30 -11.12
C ALA A 204 -13.40 14.95 -9.62
N VAL A 205 -13.37 13.66 -9.28
CA VAL A 205 -13.51 13.16 -7.91
C VAL A 205 -12.13 12.80 -7.35
N ASP A 206 -11.86 13.25 -6.11
CA ASP A 206 -10.66 12.86 -5.34
C ASP A 206 -11.06 12.05 -4.11
N PHE A 207 -10.18 11.17 -3.67
CA PHE A 207 -10.46 10.22 -2.59
C PHE A 207 -9.42 10.29 -1.48
N THR A 208 -9.87 10.09 -0.26
CA THR A 208 -9.02 10.09 0.94
C THR A 208 -8.14 8.85 1.04
N ASP A 209 -8.59 7.73 0.45
CA ASP A 209 -7.84 6.46 0.36
C ASP A 209 -8.19 5.69 -0.91
N ASP A 210 -7.45 4.62 -1.19
CA ASP A 210 -7.61 3.86 -2.43
C ASP A 210 -8.80 2.89 -2.38
N CYS A 211 -9.25 2.50 -1.18
CA CYS A 211 -10.48 1.70 -1.02
C CYS A 211 -11.69 2.45 -1.56
N LYS A 212 -11.77 3.76 -1.25
CA LYS A 212 -12.88 4.61 -1.69
C LYS A 212 -12.97 4.73 -3.21
N LEU A 213 -11.84 4.67 -3.92
CA LEU A 213 -11.81 4.62 -5.39
C LEU A 213 -12.50 3.35 -5.91
N PHE A 214 -12.22 2.19 -5.31
CA PHE A 214 -12.84 0.92 -5.70
C PHE A 214 -14.33 0.88 -5.37
N GLU A 215 -14.72 1.36 -4.19
CA GLU A 215 -16.12 1.50 -3.79
C GLU A 215 -16.91 2.40 -4.75
N TYR A 216 -16.34 3.53 -5.15
CA TYR A 216 -16.93 4.47 -6.11
C TYR A 216 -17.23 3.80 -7.45
N CYS A 217 -16.36 2.90 -7.90
CA CYS A 217 -16.54 2.14 -9.13
C CYS A 217 -17.38 0.86 -8.96
N GLY A 218 -17.99 0.65 -7.77
CA GLY A 218 -18.86 -0.48 -7.48
C GLY A 218 -18.15 -1.80 -7.15
N ASP A 219 -16.83 -1.77 -6.99
CA ASP A 219 -16.07 -2.96 -6.55
C ASP A 219 -16.09 -3.11 -5.02
N LYS A 220 -15.89 -4.36 -4.57
CA LYS A 220 -15.82 -4.69 -3.15
C LYS A 220 -14.37 -4.80 -2.71
N VAL A 221 -14.07 -4.22 -1.54
CA VAL A 221 -12.76 -4.33 -0.91
C VAL A 221 -12.86 -5.20 0.33
N THR A 222 -12.04 -6.24 0.43
CA THR A 222 -12.02 -7.14 1.58
C THR A 222 -11.09 -6.60 2.66
N ILE A 223 -11.58 -6.46 3.90
CA ILE A 223 -10.74 -6.10 5.03
C ILE A 223 -10.07 -7.35 5.61
N VAL A 224 -8.75 -7.30 5.72
CA VAL A 224 -7.89 -8.28 6.38
C VAL A 224 -7.51 -7.74 7.75
N GLU A 225 -7.57 -8.57 8.78
CA GLU A 225 -7.22 -8.15 10.13
C GLU A 225 -5.74 -7.79 10.23
N GLY A 226 -5.47 -6.54 10.57
CA GLY A 226 -4.15 -5.98 10.83
C GLY A 226 -3.81 -5.94 12.32
N LEU A 227 -2.63 -5.42 12.63
CA LEU A 227 -2.18 -5.22 14.01
C LEU A 227 -2.38 -3.77 14.46
N TYR A 228 -2.77 -3.56 15.70
CA TYR A 228 -2.82 -2.22 16.30
C TYR A 228 -1.44 -1.55 16.36
N THR A 229 -0.37 -2.34 16.31
CA THR A 229 1.01 -1.85 16.25
C THR A 229 1.41 -1.30 14.89
N ASN A 230 0.62 -1.53 13.82
CA ASN A 230 0.83 -0.91 12.51
C ASN A 230 0.31 0.54 12.51
N ILE A 231 0.84 1.35 13.42
CA ILE A 231 0.46 2.77 13.60
C ILE A 231 0.95 3.63 12.44
N LYS A 232 0.36 4.81 12.28
CA LYS A 232 0.80 5.81 11.31
C LYS A 232 1.43 6.98 12.05
N LEU A 233 2.72 7.23 11.86
CA LEU A 233 3.39 8.39 12.44
C LEU A 233 2.72 9.69 11.96
N THR A 234 2.06 10.38 12.89
CA THR A 234 1.26 11.57 12.60
C THR A 234 1.58 12.71 13.57
N THR A 235 1.86 12.37 14.81
CA THR A 235 2.18 13.27 15.93
C THR A 235 3.52 12.90 16.56
N GLN A 236 4.02 13.73 17.47
CA GLN A 236 5.26 13.43 18.22
C GLN A 236 5.09 12.22 19.16
N ASP A 237 3.88 12.03 19.71
CA ASP A 237 3.59 10.91 20.61
C ASP A 237 3.70 9.57 19.87
N ASP A 238 3.38 9.55 18.56
CA ASP A 238 3.54 8.35 17.74
C ASP A 238 5.01 7.89 17.65
N ILE A 239 5.99 8.79 17.82
CA ILE A 239 7.42 8.45 17.84
C ILE A 239 7.75 7.64 19.08
N LEU A 240 7.27 8.07 20.24
CA LEU A 240 7.46 7.35 21.52
C LEU A 240 6.83 5.97 21.45
N LEU A 241 5.59 5.92 20.93
CA LEU A 241 4.89 4.65 20.75
C LEU A 241 5.61 3.74 19.76
N ALA A 242 6.11 4.27 18.64
CA ALA A 242 6.87 3.50 17.67
C ALA A 242 8.15 2.91 18.27
N LYS A 243 8.89 3.67 19.07
CA LYS A 243 10.07 3.18 19.78
C LYS A 243 9.72 2.05 20.74
N SER A 244 8.69 2.22 21.57
CA SER A 244 8.23 1.19 22.50
C SER A 244 7.82 -0.11 21.78
N ILE A 245 7.13 0.00 20.63
CA ILE A 245 6.76 -1.16 19.81
C ILE A 245 8.02 -1.84 19.25
N LEU A 246 8.99 -1.09 18.74
CA LEU A 246 10.24 -1.65 18.22
C LEU A 246 11.07 -2.34 19.31
N GLU A 247 11.16 -1.75 20.50
CA GLU A 247 11.80 -2.37 21.67
C GLU A 247 11.14 -3.70 22.02
N SER A 248 9.81 -3.76 22.04
CA SER A 248 9.08 -5.01 22.30
C SER A 248 9.32 -6.08 21.23
N ARG A 249 9.75 -5.67 20.03
CA ARG A 249 10.18 -6.57 18.93
C ARG A 249 11.67 -6.90 18.97
N GLY A 250 12.41 -6.46 20.00
CA GLY A 250 13.83 -6.75 20.20
C GLY A 250 14.79 -5.80 19.46
N VAL A 251 14.30 -4.69 18.90
CA VAL A 251 15.16 -3.65 18.32
C VAL A 251 15.75 -2.80 19.46
N LYS A 252 17.07 -2.60 19.41
CA LYS A 252 17.84 -1.86 20.43
C LYS A 252 18.66 -0.74 19.78
#